data_3a845914d08f6d63a0a041051066f511
#
_entry.id   3a845914d08f6d63a0a041051066f511
#
_cell.length_a   1.000
_cell.length_b   1.000
_cell.length_c   1.000
_cell.angle_alpha   90.00
_cell.angle_beta   90.00
_cell.angle_gamma   90.00
#
_symmetry.space_group_name_H-M   'P 1'
#
loop_
_entity.id
_entity.type
_entity.pdbx_description
1 polymer ?
#
loop_
_entity_poly.entity_id
_entity_poly.type
_entity_poly.pdbx_seq_one_letter_code
_entity_poly.pdbx_strand_id
1 'polypeptide(L)'
;ENIDDNFGFVYRITNLLNGRQYIGRKYFWSFRKPPGKKRKVKQESDWKRYYGSCPELKEDFKTVNNPVFFRREILSLHSTKGKVNFEETRQLFLNEVLSQKLTDETPLYYNSNILGRYYRKDYFNV
;
A
#
# COMPACT_ATOMS: atom_id res chain seq x y z
N GLU A 1 -14.29 8.05 11.77
CA GLU A 1 -13.07 8.22 12.54
C GLU A 1 -12.38 9.53 12.21
N ASN A 2 -11.80 10.13 13.25
CA ASN A 2 -11.14 11.43 13.11
C ASN A 2 -9.69 11.26 12.70
N ILE A 3 -9.34 11.73 11.50
CA ILE A 3 -7.97 11.63 11.01
C ILE A 3 -7.00 12.49 11.81
N ASP A 4 -7.49 13.47 12.58
CA ASP A 4 -6.61 14.33 13.37
C ASP A 4 -5.89 13.57 14.49
N ASP A 5 -6.45 12.45 14.94
CA ASP A 5 -5.86 11.64 16.00
C ASP A 5 -4.90 10.58 15.47
N ASN A 6 -4.76 10.48 14.15
CA ASN A 6 -3.96 9.44 13.53
C ASN A 6 -2.97 10.02 12.53
N PHE A 7 -1.82 9.37 12.41
CA PHE A 7 -0.80 9.75 11.46
C PHE A 7 -1.03 9.09 10.10
N GLY A 8 -1.47 7.83 10.11
CA GLY A 8 -1.68 7.09 8.89
C GLY A 8 -2.28 5.72 9.15
N PHE A 9 -2.29 4.90 8.12
CA PHE A 9 -2.93 3.60 8.16
C PHE A 9 -2.19 2.58 7.30
N VAL A 10 -2.42 1.31 7.62
CA VAL A 10 -2.02 0.17 6.81
C VAL A 10 -3.27 -0.35 6.10
N TYR A 11 -3.14 -0.66 4.83
CA TYR A 11 -4.28 -1.05 4.00
C TYR A 11 -3.98 -2.27 3.16
N ARG A 12 -5.05 -2.93 2.69
CA ARG A 12 -4.99 -3.99 1.70
C ARG A 12 -5.85 -3.59 0.51
N ILE A 13 -5.33 -3.80 -0.68
CA ILE A 13 -6.10 -3.68 -1.91
C ILE A 13 -6.22 -5.07 -2.50
N THR A 14 -7.43 -5.45 -2.91
CA THR A 14 -7.70 -6.71 -3.57
C THR A 14 -8.27 -6.43 -4.96
N ASN A 15 -7.62 -6.97 -5.99
CA ASN A 15 -8.18 -6.98 -7.33
C ASN A 15 -9.19 -8.13 -7.39
N LEU A 16 -10.47 -7.79 -7.43
CA LEU A 16 -11.55 -8.77 -7.37
C LEU A 16 -11.65 -9.63 -8.64
N LEU A 17 -11.01 -9.22 -9.72
CA LEU A 17 -11.05 -9.97 -10.97
C LEU A 17 -10.09 -11.15 -10.99
N ASN A 18 -8.93 -11.02 -10.33
CA ASN A 18 -7.91 -12.08 -10.33
C ASN A 18 -7.51 -12.54 -8.93
N GLY A 19 -8.00 -11.89 -7.88
CA GLY A 19 -7.69 -12.25 -6.49
C GLY A 19 -6.35 -11.74 -5.99
N ARG A 20 -5.58 -11.04 -6.81
CA ARG A 20 -4.28 -10.53 -6.38
C ARG A 20 -4.45 -9.39 -5.38
N GLN A 21 -3.49 -9.27 -4.48
CA GLN A 21 -3.55 -8.34 -3.36
C GLN A 21 -2.30 -7.49 -3.26
N TYR A 22 -2.44 -6.39 -2.54
CA TYR A 22 -1.34 -5.50 -2.21
C TYR A 22 -1.52 -4.99 -0.80
N ILE A 23 -0.46 -5.02 0.01
CA ILE A 23 -0.45 -4.44 1.35
C ILE A 23 0.49 -3.24 1.32
N GLY A 24 0.02 -2.11 1.83
CA GLY A 24 0.82 -0.91 1.87
C GLY A 24 0.43 0.00 3.01
N ARG A 25 1.06 1.15 3.05
CA ARG A 25 0.75 2.18 4.03
C ARG A 25 0.47 3.50 3.34
N LYS A 26 -0.27 4.35 4.04
CA LYS A 26 -0.52 5.71 3.58
C LYS A 26 -0.60 6.63 4.79
N TYR A 27 0.01 7.78 4.69
CA TYR A 27 -0.10 8.80 5.72
C TYR A 27 -1.27 9.70 5.39
N PHE A 28 -2.00 10.13 6.42
CA PHE A 28 -3.07 11.10 6.24
C PHE A 28 -2.53 12.47 5.90
N TRP A 29 -1.31 12.77 6.32
CA TRP A 29 -0.72 14.09 6.23
C TRP A 29 0.54 14.07 5.38
N SER A 30 0.71 15.12 4.60
CA SER A 30 1.97 15.36 3.91
C SER A 30 2.56 16.66 4.41
N PHE A 31 3.88 16.72 4.41
CA PHE A 31 4.63 17.89 4.87
C PHE A 31 5.52 18.35 3.72
N ARG A 32 5.11 19.42 3.04
CA ARG A 32 5.88 19.97 1.92
C ARG A 32 6.02 21.47 2.03
N LYS A 33 7.03 22.00 1.34
CA LYS A 33 7.19 23.44 1.18
C LYS A 33 6.36 23.88 -0.02
N PRO A 34 5.33 24.72 0.17
CA PRO A 34 4.63 25.29 -0.97
C PRO A 34 5.58 26.18 -1.77
N PRO A 35 5.34 26.42 -3.05
CA PRO A 35 6.15 27.33 -3.86
C PRO A 35 6.26 28.71 -3.19
N GLY A 36 7.48 29.24 -3.11
CA GLY A 36 7.72 30.54 -2.48
C GLY A 36 7.77 30.56 -0.97
N LYS A 37 7.57 29.42 -0.30
CA LYS A 37 7.60 29.33 1.16
C LYS A 37 8.88 28.67 1.64
N LYS A 38 9.36 29.09 2.83
CA LYS A 38 10.59 28.55 3.42
C LYS A 38 10.33 27.38 4.36
N ARG A 39 9.09 27.21 4.83
CA ARG A 39 8.72 26.19 5.81
C ARG A 39 7.82 25.14 5.18
N LYS A 40 7.95 23.92 5.67
CA LYS A 40 7.04 22.85 5.35
C LYS A 40 5.68 23.14 5.96
N VAL A 41 4.63 22.84 5.21
CA VAL A 41 3.24 23.01 5.67
C VAL A 41 2.58 21.64 5.73
N LYS A 42 1.87 21.40 6.83
CA LYS A 42 1.09 20.17 7.00
C LYS A 42 -0.17 20.28 6.14
N GLN A 43 -0.37 19.30 5.27
CA GLN A 43 -1.54 19.26 4.41
C GLN A 43 -2.13 17.85 4.43
N GLU A 44 -3.45 17.75 4.29
CA GLU A 44 -4.08 16.45 4.13
C GLU A 44 -3.61 15.83 2.81
N SER A 45 -3.24 14.54 2.83
CA SER A 45 -2.79 13.83 1.65
C SER A 45 -3.98 13.40 0.78
N ASP A 46 -3.71 12.73 -0.33
CA ASP A 46 -4.73 12.18 -1.22
C ASP A 46 -5.24 10.82 -0.77
N TRP A 47 -5.18 10.51 0.54
CA TRP A 47 -5.47 9.17 1.05
C TRP A 47 -6.85 8.64 0.68
N LYS A 48 -7.84 9.52 0.51
CA LYS A 48 -9.22 9.09 0.20
C LYS A 48 -9.35 8.40 -1.14
N ARG A 49 -8.47 8.74 -2.09
CA ARG A 49 -8.50 8.19 -3.45
C ARG A 49 -7.23 7.41 -3.81
N TYR A 50 -6.41 7.13 -2.81
CA TYR A 50 -5.13 6.47 -3.01
C TYR A 50 -5.30 4.95 -3.11
N TYR A 51 -4.80 4.35 -4.19
CA TYR A 51 -4.86 2.90 -4.42
C TYR A 51 -3.47 2.30 -4.59
N GLY A 52 -2.47 2.86 -3.90
CA GLY A 52 -1.14 2.32 -3.89
C GLY A 52 -0.22 2.94 -4.94
N SER A 53 1.08 2.71 -4.76
CA SER A 53 2.11 3.24 -5.66
C SER A 53 2.84 2.15 -6.44
N CYS A 54 2.48 0.89 -6.24
CA CYS A 54 3.11 -0.24 -6.93
C CYS A 54 2.83 -0.16 -8.43
N PRO A 55 3.87 -0.19 -9.28
CA PRO A 55 3.66 -0.08 -10.72
C PRO A 55 2.77 -1.17 -11.32
N GLU A 56 2.93 -2.40 -10.89
CA GLU A 56 2.15 -3.52 -11.39
C GLU A 56 0.66 -3.39 -11.03
N LEU A 57 0.38 -2.96 -9.80
CA LEU A 57 -0.99 -2.69 -9.37
C LEU A 57 -1.59 -1.52 -10.14
N LYS A 58 -0.82 -0.45 -10.33
CA LYS A 58 -1.27 0.70 -11.10
C LYS A 58 -1.63 0.34 -12.52
N GLU A 59 -0.84 -0.53 -13.14
CA GLU A 59 -1.10 -0.99 -14.50
C GLU A 59 -2.42 -1.74 -14.58
N ASP A 60 -2.67 -2.66 -13.64
CA ASP A 60 -3.94 -3.39 -13.60
C ASP A 60 -5.12 -2.45 -13.32
N PHE A 61 -4.94 -1.51 -12.42
CA PHE A 61 -5.98 -0.54 -12.08
C PHE A 61 -6.38 0.29 -13.32
N LYS A 62 -5.38 0.71 -14.07
CA LYS A 62 -5.59 1.48 -15.30
C LYS A 62 -6.26 0.63 -16.39
N THR A 63 -5.82 -0.61 -16.54
CA THR A 63 -6.34 -1.52 -17.57
C THR A 63 -7.81 -1.86 -17.33
N VAL A 64 -8.16 -2.17 -16.08
CA VAL A 64 -9.56 -2.46 -15.69
C VAL A 64 -10.43 -1.21 -15.82
N ASN A 65 -9.87 -0.06 -15.46
CA ASN A 65 -10.52 1.25 -15.58
C ASN A 65 -11.88 1.34 -14.88
N ASN A 66 -12.03 0.62 -13.76
CA ASN A 66 -13.24 0.69 -12.95
C ASN A 66 -12.90 0.36 -11.49
N PRO A 67 -12.89 1.38 -10.59
CA PRO A 67 -12.49 1.17 -9.19
C PRO A 67 -13.36 0.17 -8.43
N VAL A 68 -14.58 -0.13 -8.91
CA VAL A 68 -15.46 -1.08 -8.22
C VAL A 68 -14.84 -2.47 -8.13
N PHE A 69 -13.93 -2.81 -9.02
CA PHE A 69 -13.27 -4.11 -9.01
C PHE A 69 -12.03 -4.18 -8.11
N PHE A 70 -11.74 -3.10 -7.40
CA PHE A 70 -10.61 -3.05 -6.47
C PHE A 70 -11.12 -2.70 -5.08
N ARG A 71 -11.12 -3.69 -4.18
CA ARG A 71 -11.55 -3.49 -2.81
C ARG A 71 -10.38 -2.95 -2.00
N ARG A 72 -10.61 -1.83 -1.31
CA ARG A 72 -9.63 -1.24 -0.42
C ARG A 72 -10.11 -1.34 1.02
N GLU A 73 -9.29 -1.95 1.87
CA GLU A 73 -9.59 -2.15 3.27
C GLU A 73 -8.53 -1.46 4.12
N ILE A 74 -8.96 -0.70 5.11
CA ILE A 74 -8.05 -0.18 6.12
C ILE A 74 -7.90 -1.27 7.18
N LEU A 75 -6.68 -1.78 7.33
CA LEU A 75 -6.39 -2.85 8.29
C LEU A 75 -6.17 -2.31 9.69
N SER A 76 -5.52 -1.15 9.81
CA SER A 76 -5.24 -0.56 11.12
C SER A 76 -4.87 0.92 10.98
N LEU A 77 -5.16 1.67 12.03
CA LEU A 77 -4.86 3.10 12.15
C LEU A 77 -3.80 3.30 13.22
N HIS A 78 -2.92 4.24 13.02
CA HIS A 78 -1.81 4.46 13.95
C HIS A 78 -1.52 5.93 14.14
N SER A 79 -1.14 6.29 15.36
CA SER A 79 -0.96 7.68 15.76
C SER A 79 0.41 8.25 15.43
N THR A 80 1.39 7.42 15.06
CA THR A 80 2.73 7.89 14.74
C THR A 80 3.25 7.25 13.46
N LYS A 81 4.17 7.94 12.80
CA LYS A 81 4.84 7.44 11.61
C LYS A 81 5.52 6.10 11.86
N GLY A 82 6.21 5.99 12.99
CA GLY A 82 6.92 4.76 13.34
C GLY A 82 5.97 3.58 13.49
N LYS A 83 4.80 3.80 14.11
CA LYS A 83 3.81 2.73 14.27
C LYS A 83 3.21 2.30 12.93
N VAL A 84 2.94 3.24 12.04
CA VAL A 84 2.45 2.91 10.69
C VAL A 84 3.48 2.04 9.97
N ASN A 85 4.74 2.47 9.97
CA ASN A 85 5.80 1.77 9.25
C ASN A 85 6.06 0.38 9.85
N PHE A 86 6.04 0.28 11.18
CA PHE A 86 6.23 -1.00 11.85
C PHE A 86 5.11 -1.98 11.48
N GLU A 87 3.86 -1.53 11.57
CA GLU A 87 2.72 -2.42 11.30
C GLU A 87 2.67 -2.84 9.84
N GLU A 88 2.99 -1.95 8.91
CA GLU A 88 3.08 -2.34 7.51
C GLU A 88 4.11 -3.46 7.33
N THR A 89 5.30 -3.27 7.87
CA THR A 89 6.38 -4.25 7.76
C THR A 89 5.97 -5.59 8.38
N ARG A 90 5.34 -5.53 9.55
CA ARG A 90 4.83 -6.73 10.22
C ARG A 90 3.82 -7.47 9.36
N GLN A 91 2.88 -6.76 8.74
CA GLN A 91 1.87 -7.36 7.87
C GLN A 91 2.50 -8.00 6.63
N LEU A 92 3.53 -7.36 6.07
CA LEU A 92 4.22 -7.91 4.90
C LEU A 92 4.87 -9.25 5.22
N PHE A 93 5.49 -9.39 6.40
CA PHE A 93 6.08 -10.66 6.82
C PHE A 93 5.03 -11.69 7.22
N LEU A 94 4.02 -11.28 7.99
CA LEU A 94 2.98 -12.20 8.45
C LEU A 94 2.21 -12.83 7.30
N ASN A 95 1.95 -12.07 6.26
CA ASN A 95 1.20 -12.56 5.10
C ASN A 95 2.09 -13.22 4.04
N GLU A 96 3.39 -13.29 4.29
CA GLU A 96 4.35 -13.94 3.38
C GLU A 96 4.19 -13.41 1.95
N VAL A 97 4.14 -12.08 1.83
CA VAL A 97 3.78 -11.44 0.56
C VAL A 97 4.74 -11.76 -0.58
N LEU A 98 5.98 -12.16 -0.28
CA LEU A 98 6.97 -12.47 -1.32
C LEU A 98 6.83 -13.86 -1.91
N SER A 99 6.13 -14.79 -1.23
CA SER A 99 6.13 -16.19 -1.62
C SER A 99 4.74 -16.80 -1.86
N GLN A 100 3.67 -16.16 -1.42
CA GLN A 100 2.32 -16.71 -1.60
C GLN A 100 1.89 -16.69 -3.07
N LYS A 101 1.19 -17.75 -3.47
CA LYS A 101 0.78 -17.97 -4.86
C LYS A 101 -0.72 -18.13 -4.99
N LEU A 102 -1.24 -17.72 -6.14
CA LEU A 102 -2.58 -18.12 -6.58
C LEU A 102 -2.54 -19.57 -7.05
N THR A 103 -3.72 -20.15 -7.34
CA THR A 103 -3.80 -21.54 -7.82
C THR A 103 -3.08 -21.78 -9.13
N ASP A 104 -2.93 -20.74 -9.97
CA ASP A 104 -2.21 -20.83 -11.24
C ASP A 104 -0.72 -20.54 -11.08
N GLU A 105 -0.22 -20.46 -9.84
CA GLU A 105 1.15 -20.18 -9.46
C GLU A 105 1.63 -18.75 -9.71
N THR A 106 0.74 -17.86 -10.11
CA THR A 106 1.03 -16.43 -10.17
C THR A 106 1.23 -15.89 -8.75
N PRO A 107 2.12 -14.92 -8.54
CA PRO A 107 2.25 -14.30 -7.22
C PRO A 107 0.92 -13.74 -6.75
N LEU A 108 0.52 -14.11 -5.53
CA LEU A 108 -0.71 -13.60 -4.93
C LEU A 108 -0.63 -12.09 -4.70
N TYR A 109 0.55 -11.61 -4.32
CA TYR A 109 0.73 -10.20 -3.98
C TYR A 109 1.42 -9.42 -5.07
N TYR A 110 0.99 -8.17 -5.26
CA TYR A 110 1.68 -7.23 -6.12
C TYR A 110 2.98 -6.73 -5.51
N ASN A 111 3.14 -6.91 -4.19
CA ASN A 111 4.35 -6.50 -3.49
C ASN A 111 5.58 -7.22 -4.05
N SER A 112 6.57 -6.46 -4.51
CA SER A 112 7.77 -7.03 -5.12
C SER A 112 8.94 -7.16 -4.15
N ASN A 113 8.85 -6.46 -3.01
CA ASN A 113 9.94 -6.47 -2.03
C ASN A 113 9.42 -6.07 -0.64
N ILE A 114 10.23 -6.34 0.37
CA ILE A 114 10.04 -5.82 1.72
C ILE A 114 11.29 -5.01 2.06
N LEU A 115 11.10 -3.72 2.34
CA LEU A 115 12.15 -2.80 2.75
C LEU A 115 13.28 -2.62 1.71
N GLY A 116 13.03 -2.98 0.44
CA GLY A 116 14.10 -2.95 -0.56
C GLY A 116 15.25 -3.88 -0.25
N ARG A 117 15.02 -4.89 0.59
CA ARG A 117 16.06 -5.81 1.07
C ARG A 117 15.73 -7.26 0.75
N TYR A 118 14.46 -7.63 0.79
CA TYR A 118 13.98 -8.98 0.49
C TYR A 118 13.08 -8.91 -0.73
N TYR A 119 13.21 -9.84 -1.67
CA TYR A 119 12.59 -9.71 -2.98
C TYR A 119 11.76 -10.92 -3.38
N ARG A 120 10.61 -10.64 -4.01
CA ARG A 120 9.71 -11.65 -4.56
C ARG A 120 10.42 -12.55 -5.57
N LYS A 121 11.33 -11.99 -6.36
CA LYS A 121 12.06 -12.74 -7.39
C LYS A 121 12.85 -13.93 -6.85
N ASP A 122 13.19 -13.92 -5.55
CA ASP A 122 13.91 -15.03 -4.93
C ASP A 122 13.02 -16.26 -4.76
N TYR A 123 11.71 -16.10 -4.86
CA TYR A 123 10.72 -17.17 -4.69
C TYR A 123 9.99 -17.54 -5.97
N PHE A 124 10.15 -16.76 -7.02
CA PHE A 124 9.49 -16.98 -8.30
C PHE A 124 10.50 -16.92 -9.44
N ASN A 125 10.41 -17.88 -10.34
CA ASN A 125 11.28 -17.93 -11.54
C ASN A 125 10.71 -17.05 -12.64
N VAL A 126 10.72 -15.76 -12.42
CA VAL A 126 10.22 -14.79 -13.39
C VAL A 126 11.25 -13.72 -13.67
#